data_016b6b3881f45b1a010a08b43816128a
#
_entry.id   016b6b3881f45b1a010a08b43816128a
#
_cell.length_a   1.000
_cell.length_b   1.000
_cell.length_c   1.000
_cell.angle_alpha   90.00
_cell.angle_beta   90.00
_cell.angle_gamma   90.00
#
_symmetry.space_group_name_H-M   'P 1'
#
loop_
_entity.id
_entity.type
_entity.pdbx_description
1 polymer ?
#
loop_
_entity_poly.entity_id
_entity_poly.type
_entity_poly.pdbx_seq_one_letter_code
_entity_poly.pdbx_strand_id
1 'polypeptide(L)'
;MSQQEKRLTRKQRRILQQNGQNEQNNNVKLNFKLKHIEPLTDNQSKTFEAYHDGKNLLLHGIAGTGKSFLSIYLSLQSILSDSSRYKKLVIVRSVVPTRDMGFLPGNNKEKSKVYEAPYLAIFSELFERGDAYEYLKSKNLVD
;
A
#
# COMPACT_ATOMS: atom_id res chain seq x y z
N MET A 1 -25.53 -20.38 18.49
CA MET A 1 -26.10 -19.19 17.81
C MET A 1 -26.55 -18.22 18.88
N SER A 2 -25.93 -17.02 18.93
CA SER A 2 -26.23 -16.01 19.96
C SER A 2 -27.58 -15.36 19.70
N GLN A 3 -28.23 -14.86 20.78
CA GLN A 3 -29.53 -14.17 20.69
C GLN A 3 -29.52 -12.92 19.80
N GLN A 4 -28.35 -12.34 19.50
CA GLN A 4 -28.20 -11.20 18.60
C GLN A 4 -28.37 -11.56 17.12
N GLU A 5 -28.07 -12.78 16.69
CA GLU A 5 -28.20 -13.21 15.28
C GLU A 5 -29.66 -13.35 14.81
N LYS A 6 -30.60 -13.48 15.73
CA LYS A 6 -32.04 -13.66 15.39
C LYS A 6 -32.73 -12.35 14.94
N ARG A 7 -32.13 -11.17 15.16
CA ARG A 7 -32.73 -9.87 14.85
C ARG A 7 -32.31 -9.25 13.52
N LEU A 8 -31.40 -9.88 12.78
CA LEU A 8 -30.92 -9.36 11.51
C LEU A 8 -31.89 -9.67 10.36
N THR A 9 -32.16 -8.68 9.51
CA THR A 9 -32.96 -8.85 8.30
C THR A 9 -32.26 -9.77 7.29
N ARG A 10 -33.03 -10.40 6.37
CA ARG A 10 -32.45 -11.25 5.31
C ARG A 10 -31.36 -10.52 4.50
N LYS A 11 -31.51 -9.22 4.26
CA LYS A 11 -30.53 -8.39 3.53
C LYS A 11 -29.25 -8.23 4.34
N GLN A 12 -29.34 -7.96 5.64
CA GLN A 12 -28.17 -7.84 6.54
C GLN A 12 -27.42 -9.17 6.69
N ARG A 13 -28.14 -10.31 6.75
CA ARG A 13 -27.47 -11.64 6.76
C ARG A 13 -26.73 -11.94 5.47
N ARG A 14 -27.27 -11.56 4.31
CA ARG A 14 -26.58 -11.70 3.02
C ARG A 14 -25.31 -10.87 2.95
N ILE A 15 -25.35 -9.61 3.44
CA ILE A 15 -24.19 -8.73 3.49
C ILE A 15 -23.11 -9.31 4.43
N LEU A 16 -23.50 -9.82 5.60
CA LEU A 16 -22.58 -10.47 6.54
C LEU A 16 -21.97 -11.76 5.97
N GLN A 17 -22.75 -12.57 5.25
CA GLN A 17 -22.25 -13.75 4.56
C GLN A 17 -21.31 -13.41 3.41
N GLN A 18 -21.59 -12.38 2.62
CA GLN A 18 -20.69 -11.88 1.56
C GLN A 18 -19.40 -11.31 2.15
N ASN A 19 -19.47 -10.56 3.25
CA ASN A 19 -18.28 -10.05 3.92
C ASN A 19 -17.46 -11.18 4.58
N GLY A 20 -18.11 -12.18 5.18
CA GLY A 20 -17.43 -13.34 5.76
C GLY A 20 -16.77 -14.27 4.73
N GLN A 21 -17.30 -14.34 3.51
CA GLN A 21 -16.67 -15.09 2.41
C GLN A 21 -15.51 -14.34 1.76
N ASN A 22 -15.47 -12.99 1.85
CA ASN A 22 -14.34 -12.18 1.41
C ASN A 22 -13.17 -12.18 2.40
N GLU A 23 -13.36 -12.63 3.64
CA GLU A 23 -12.29 -12.73 4.63
C GLU A 23 -11.46 -14.02 4.56
N GLN A 24 -11.95 -15.04 3.85
CA GLN A 24 -11.23 -16.30 3.66
C GLN A 24 -10.56 -16.31 2.28
N ASN A 25 -9.25 -16.25 2.27
CA ASN A 25 -8.32 -16.39 1.14
C ASN A 25 -7.84 -15.11 0.44
N ASN A 26 -7.10 -14.28 1.15
CA ASN A 26 -6.22 -13.29 0.52
C ASN A 26 -4.75 -13.73 0.48
N ASN A 27 -4.46 -15.02 0.29
CA ASN A 27 -3.17 -15.42 -0.26
C ASN A 27 -3.19 -15.15 -1.77
N VAL A 28 -3.11 -13.88 -2.15
CA VAL A 28 -2.90 -13.51 -3.55
C VAL A 28 -1.49 -13.98 -3.91
N LYS A 29 -1.39 -15.16 -4.52
CA LYS A 29 -0.12 -15.62 -5.09
C LYS A 29 0.26 -14.64 -6.19
N LEU A 30 1.24 -13.80 -5.90
CA LEU A 30 1.84 -12.92 -6.89
C LEU A 30 2.71 -13.77 -7.82
N ASN A 31 2.65 -13.48 -9.11
CA ASN A 31 3.51 -14.13 -10.12
C ASN A 31 4.95 -13.56 -10.13
N PHE A 32 5.25 -12.65 -9.20
CA PHE A 32 6.53 -11.97 -9.08
C PHE A 32 6.85 -11.73 -7.61
N LYS A 33 8.13 -11.55 -7.32
CA LYS A 33 8.65 -11.40 -5.95
C LYS A 33 9.08 -9.96 -5.71
N LEU A 34 8.90 -9.51 -4.46
CA LEU A 34 9.49 -8.27 -3.98
C LEU A 34 11.02 -8.45 -3.91
N LYS A 35 11.76 -7.52 -4.52
CA LYS A 35 13.22 -7.48 -4.43
C LYS A 35 13.67 -7.35 -2.99
N HIS A 36 14.70 -8.08 -2.61
CA HIS A 36 15.30 -7.90 -1.29
C HIS A 36 16.15 -6.63 -1.26
N ILE A 37 15.85 -5.74 -0.33
CA ILE A 37 16.57 -4.49 -0.13
C ILE A 37 17.22 -4.50 1.24
N GLU A 38 18.49 -4.18 1.26
CA GLU A 38 19.28 -3.98 2.49
C GLU A 38 19.47 -2.49 2.77
N PRO A 39 19.54 -2.09 4.03
CA PRO A 39 19.83 -0.71 4.39
C PRO A 39 21.25 -0.33 3.98
N LEU A 40 21.40 0.83 3.34
CA LEU A 40 22.69 1.36 2.86
C LEU A 40 23.36 2.31 3.86
N THR A 41 22.63 2.76 4.88
CA THR A 41 23.11 3.71 5.89
C THR A 41 22.61 3.33 7.27
N ASP A 42 23.30 3.78 8.32
CA ASP A 42 22.92 3.54 9.72
C ASP A 42 21.50 4.04 10.03
N ASN A 43 21.08 5.16 9.44
CA ASN A 43 19.72 5.68 9.64
C ASN A 43 18.67 4.81 8.96
N GLN A 44 19.00 4.20 7.82
CA GLN A 44 18.12 3.21 7.18
C GLN A 44 18.06 1.94 8.02
N SER A 45 19.18 1.45 8.56
CA SER A 45 19.21 0.29 9.48
C SER A 45 18.31 0.51 10.68
N LYS A 46 18.43 1.66 11.36
CA LYS A 46 17.54 2.04 12.47
C LYS A 46 16.06 2.08 12.07
N THR A 47 15.77 2.48 10.82
CA THR A 47 14.40 2.49 10.29
C THR A 47 13.85 1.06 10.16
N PHE A 48 14.67 0.14 9.63
CA PHE A 48 14.29 -1.27 9.52
C PHE A 48 14.04 -1.89 10.89
N GLU A 49 14.96 -1.72 11.83
CA GLU A 49 14.85 -2.22 13.21
C GLU A 49 13.58 -1.70 13.87
N ALA A 50 13.35 -0.37 13.86
CA ALA A 50 12.20 0.23 14.48
C ALA A 50 10.87 -0.28 13.85
N TYR A 51 10.84 -0.52 12.54
CA TYR A 51 9.69 -1.07 11.86
C TYR A 51 9.42 -2.53 12.26
N HIS A 52 10.47 -3.35 12.32
CA HIS A 52 10.36 -4.76 12.73
C HIS A 52 9.99 -4.91 14.22
N ASP A 53 10.36 -3.94 15.05
CA ASP A 53 9.89 -3.83 16.45
C ASP A 53 8.41 -3.42 16.55
N GLY A 54 7.72 -3.19 15.42
CA GLY A 54 6.31 -2.81 15.38
C GLY A 54 6.05 -1.34 15.72
N LYS A 55 7.06 -0.47 15.66
CA LYS A 55 6.93 0.96 15.93
C LYS A 55 6.32 1.70 14.73
N ASN A 56 5.52 2.73 15.01
CA ASN A 56 5.12 3.69 13.99
C ASN A 56 6.31 4.59 13.63
N LEU A 57 6.50 4.85 12.34
CA LEU A 57 7.66 5.59 11.86
C LEU A 57 7.27 7.00 11.42
N LEU A 58 8.08 7.97 11.81
CA LEU A 58 8.10 9.31 11.23
C LEU A 58 9.47 9.54 10.58
N LEU A 59 9.52 9.49 9.25
CA LEU A 59 10.76 9.66 8.49
C LEU A 59 10.91 11.10 8.04
N HIS A 60 11.96 11.78 8.50
CA HIS A 60 12.31 13.13 8.09
C HIS A 60 13.73 13.19 7.54
N GLY A 61 14.07 14.22 6.80
CA GLY A 61 15.39 14.43 6.21
C GLY A 61 15.31 15.07 4.83
N ILE A 62 16.46 15.34 4.25
CA ILE A 62 16.60 15.97 2.93
C ILE A 62 16.01 15.11 1.81
N ALA A 63 15.69 15.72 0.68
CA ALA A 63 15.22 15.00 -0.50
C ALA A 63 16.27 13.99 -1.00
N GLY A 64 15.83 12.90 -1.65
CA GLY A 64 16.72 11.91 -2.24
C GLY A 64 17.30 10.86 -1.27
N THR A 65 16.98 10.89 0.01
CA THR A 65 17.51 9.92 1.01
C THR A 65 16.73 8.59 1.09
N GLY A 66 15.83 8.32 0.16
CA GLY A 66 15.11 7.06 0.08
C GLY A 66 13.91 6.90 1.02
N LYS A 67 13.46 7.97 1.71
CA LYS A 67 12.36 7.88 2.69
C LYS A 67 11.09 7.21 2.15
N SER A 68 10.57 7.68 1.03
CA SER A 68 9.37 7.13 0.40
C SER A 68 9.60 5.71 -0.11
N PHE A 69 10.78 5.45 -0.67
CA PHE A 69 11.18 4.12 -1.13
C PHE A 69 11.17 3.10 0.01
N LEU A 70 11.82 3.43 1.14
CA LEU A 70 11.85 2.55 2.31
C LEU A 70 10.48 2.35 2.94
N SER A 71 9.67 3.42 3.04
CA SER A 71 8.32 3.31 3.59
C SER A 71 7.45 2.35 2.78
N ILE A 72 7.50 2.46 1.44
CA ILE A 72 6.76 1.58 0.53
C ILE A 72 7.31 0.15 0.62
N TYR A 73 8.64 -0.01 0.58
CA TYR A 73 9.28 -1.33 0.67
C TYR A 73 8.87 -2.10 1.93
N LEU A 74 9.03 -1.49 3.11
CA LEU A 74 8.70 -2.10 4.40
C LEU A 74 7.20 -2.45 4.49
N SER A 75 6.35 -1.55 4.00
CA SER A 75 4.91 -1.80 3.97
C SER A 75 4.53 -2.95 3.03
N LEU A 76 5.14 -3.02 1.84
CA LEU A 76 4.96 -4.13 0.90
C LEU A 76 5.46 -5.45 1.47
N GLN A 77 6.64 -5.45 2.10
CA GLN A 77 7.17 -6.62 2.80
C GLN A 77 6.16 -7.16 3.83
N SER A 78 5.52 -6.25 4.58
CA SER A 78 4.52 -6.63 5.57
C SER A 78 3.26 -7.20 4.93
N ILE A 79 2.66 -6.57 3.91
CA ILE A 79 1.41 -7.05 3.31
C ILE A 79 1.59 -8.33 2.49
N LEU A 80 2.79 -8.60 2.01
CA LEU A 80 3.12 -9.79 1.22
C LEU A 80 3.60 -10.97 2.07
N SER A 81 3.78 -10.78 3.37
CA SER A 81 4.11 -11.86 4.29
C SER A 81 2.90 -12.74 4.57
N ASP A 82 3.06 -14.06 4.51
CA ASP A 82 1.99 -15.03 4.76
C ASP A 82 1.37 -14.93 6.16
N SER A 83 2.15 -14.47 7.14
CA SER A 83 1.73 -14.29 8.54
C SER A 83 1.22 -12.87 8.85
N SER A 84 1.07 -12.03 7.84
CA SER A 84 0.72 -10.62 8.04
C SER A 84 -0.72 -10.41 8.49
N ARG A 85 -0.88 -9.54 9.48
CA ARG A 85 -2.18 -8.97 9.85
C ARG A 85 -2.65 -7.85 8.90
N TYR A 86 -1.73 -7.30 8.09
CA TYR A 86 -2.02 -6.22 7.15
C TYR A 86 -2.40 -6.81 5.80
N LYS A 87 -3.44 -6.27 5.20
CA LYS A 87 -3.99 -6.77 3.94
C LYS A 87 -3.80 -5.80 2.76
N LYS A 88 -3.54 -4.53 3.06
CA LYS A 88 -3.51 -3.47 2.05
C LYS A 88 -2.55 -2.37 2.45
N LEU A 89 -1.81 -1.86 1.48
CA LEU A 89 -1.06 -0.61 1.57
C LEU A 89 -1.95 0.54 1.10
N VAL A 90 -2.12 1.56 1.93
CA VAL A 90 -2.82 2.80 1.56
C VAL A 90 -1.82 3.94 1.55
N ILE A 91 -1.69 4.62 0.41
CA ILE A 91 -0.79 5.76 0.23
C ILE A 91 -1.61 7.05 0.27
N VAL A 92 -1.48 7.80 1.35
CA VAL A 92 -2.16 9.09 1.51
C VAL A 92 -1.19 10.22 1.23
N ARG A 93 -1.52 11.08 0.29
CA ARG A 93 -0.73 12.25 -0.07
C ARG A 93 -1.57 13.52 -0.04
N SER A 94 -1.05 14.56 0.59
CA SER A 94 -1.62 15.90 0.45
C SER A 94 -1.38 16.40 -0.98
N VAL A 95 -2.44 16.78 -1.66
CA VAL A 95 -2.41 17.43 -2.98
C VAL A 95 -2.52 18.95 -2.77
N VAL A 96 -1.48 19.55 -2.19
CA VAL A 96 -1.36 21.01 -2.16
C VAL A 96 -0.52 21.41 -3.36
N PRO A 97 -1.06 22.22 -4.30
CA PRO A 97 -0.25 22.78 -5.38
C PRO A 97 0.83 23.65 -4.75
N THR A 98 2.08 23.22 -4.77
CA THR A 98 3.23 23.98 -4.24
C THR A 98 3.66 25.11 -5.17
N ARG A 99 3.07 25.22 -6.33
CA ARG A 99 3.16 26.34 -7.27
C ARG A 99 1.81 26.45 -7.97
N ASP A 100 1.44 27.64 -8.41
CA ASP A 100 0.41 27.86 -9.40
C ASP A 100 0.80 27.11 -10.69
N MET A 101 0.64 25.80 -10.66
CA MET A 101 0.59 25.02 -11.88
C MET A 101 -0.72 25.42 -12.53
N GLY A 102 -0.60 26.37 -13.49
CA GLY A 102 -1.72 26.82 -14.29
C GLY A 102 -2.59 25.64 -14.67
N PHE A 103 -3.84 25.91 -14.86
CA PHE A 103 -4.91 25.00 -15.22
C PHE A 103 -4.38 23.81 -16.03
N LEU A 104 -4.06 22.69 -15.39
CA LEU A 104 -3.74 21.44 -16.10
C LEU A 104 -5.02 21.03 -16.81
N PRO A 105 -5.09 21.08 -18.15
CA PRO A 105 -6.23 20.57 -18.89
C PRO A 105 -6.29 19.06 -18.64
N GLY A 106 -7.46 18.57 -18.30
CA GLY A 106 -7.66 17.13 -18.14
C GLY A 106 -8.66 16.78 -17.05
N ASN A 107 -9.18 15.58 -17.14
CA ASN A 107 -10.12 14.97 -16.20
C ASN A 107 -9.41 14.71 -14.85
N ASN A 108 -10.15 14.63 -13.74
CA ASN A 108 -9.60 14.33 -12.40
C ASN A 108 -8.73 13.05 -12.40
N LYS A 109 -9.00 12.08 -13.26
CA LYS A 109 -8.20 10.86 -13.47
C LYS A 109 -6.82 11.12 -14.10
N GLU A 110 -6.71 12.10 -14.99
CA GLU A 110 -5.44 12.46 -15.63
C GLU A 110 -4.56 13.26 -14.68
N LYS A 111 -5.18 14.10 -13.85
CA LYS A 111 -4.48 14.82 -12.78
C LYS A 111 -3.93 13.86 -11.72
N SER A 112 -4.66 12.80 -11.37
CA SER A 112 -4.20 11.77 -10.43
C SER A 112 -2.93 11.06 -10.92
N LYS A 113 -2.81 10.78 -12.21
CA LYS A 113 -1.63 10.10 -12.80
C LYS A 113 -0.32 10.84 -12.57
N VAL A 114 -0.34 12.17 -12.62
CA VAL A 114 0.87 12.99 -12.36
C VAL A 114 1.36 12.80 -10.91
N TYR A 115 0.43 12.64 -9.98
CA TYR A 115 0.77 12.40 -8.57
C TYR A 115 1.14 10.95 -8.27
N GLU A 116 0.72 10.00 -9.10
CA GLU A 116 1.06 8.58 -8.98
C GLU A 116 2.42 8.25 -9.60
N ALA A 117 2.91 9.05 -10.54
CA ALA A 117 4.16 8.80 -11.28
C ALA A 117 5.39 8.44 -10.40
N PRO A 118 5.67 9.12 -9.27
CA PRO A 118 6.78 8.76 -8.39
C PRO A 118 6.63 7.36 -7.79
N TYR A 119 5.39 6.94 -7.53
CA TYR A 119 5.12 5.61 -6.97
C TYR A 119 5.28 4.52 -8.02
N LEU A 120 4.83 4.76 -9.27
CA LEU A 120 5.04 3.83 -10.39
C LEU A 120 6.52 3.47 -10.53
N ALA A 121 7.43 4.44 -10.44
CA ALA A 121 8.86 4.21 -10.52
C ALA A 121 9.37 3.33 -9.36
N ILE A 122 8.94 3.61 -8.13
CA ILE A 122 9.32 2.84 -6.94
C ILE A 122 8.83 1.38 -7.06
N PHE A 123 7.58 1.18 -7.43
CA PHE A 123 7.02 -0.17 -7.59
C PHE A 123 7.71 -0.94 -8.73
N SER A 124 7.99 -0.26 -9.84
CA SER A 124 8.73 -0.85 -10.96
C SER A 124 10.13 -1.31 -10.55
N GLU A 125 10.83 -0.54 -9.74
CA GLU A 125 12.16 -0.89 -9.21
C GLU A 125 12.09 -2.05 -8.21
N LEU A 126 11.11 -2.02 -7.29
CA LEU A 126 10.97 -3.02 -6.24
C LEU A 126 10.55 -4.40 -6.76
N PHE A 127 9.84 -4.47 -7.86
CA PHE A 127 9.36 -5.73 -8.45
C PHE A 127 10.02 -6.07 -9.79
N GLU A 128 10.94 -5.21 -10.26
CA GLU A 128 11.59 -5.36 -11.58
C GLU A 128 10.57 -5.51 -12.73
N ARG A 129 9.42 -4.80 -12.58
CA ARG A 129 8.29 -4.92 -13.49
C ARG A 129 7.52 -3.60 -13.60
N GLY A 130 7.39 -3.09 -14.83
CA GLY A 130 6.80 -1.78 -15.10
C GLY A 130 5.30 -1.64 -14.76
N ASP A 131 4.55 -2.74 -14.77
CA ASP A 131 3.12 -2.77 -14.45
C ASP A 131 2.79 -3.21 -13.01
N ALA A 132 3.82 -3.31 -12.14
CA ALA A 132 3.67 -3.83 -10.77
C ALA A 132 2.64 -3.03 -9.94
N TYR A 133 2.66 -1.70 -10.02
CA TYR A 133 1.73 -0.84 -9.31
C TYR A 133 0.28 -1.09 -9.71
N GLU A 134 -0.01 -1.07 -11.01
CA GLU A 134 -1.35 -1.31 -11.56
C GLU A 134 -1.85 -2.72 -11.25
N TYR A 135 -0.96 -3.70 -11.32
CA TYR A 135 -1.28 -5.07 -10.96
C TYR A 135 -1.67 -5.20 -9.48
N LEU A 136 -0.88 -4.64 -8.55
CA LEU A 136 -1.19 -4.67 -7.12
C LEU A 136 -2.45 -3.89 -6.79
N LYS A 137 -2.70 -2.77 -7.49
CA LYS A 137 -3.94 -2.00 -7.38
C LYS A 137 -5.15 -2.81 -7.85
N SER A 138 -5.04 -3.53 -8.97
CA SER A 138 -6.10 -4.43 -9.48
C SER A 138 -6.42 -5.58 -8.52
N LYS A 139 -5.44 -6.01 -7.73
CA LYS A 139 -5.59 -7.04 -6.69
C LYS A 139 -6.04 -6.46 -5.34
N ASN A 140 -6.32 -5.15 -5.27
CA ASN A 140 -6.72 -4.44 -4.06
C ASN A 140 -5.68 -4.53 -2.92
N LEU A 141 -4.40 -4.71 -3.26
CA LEU A 141 -3.29 -4.72 -2.31
C LEU A 141 -2.70 -3.33 -2.07
N VAL A 142 -2.94 -2.38 -2.99
CA VAL A 142 -2.47 -0.99 -2.94
C VAL A 142 -3.61 -0.04 -3.29
N ASP A 143 -3.66 1.12 -2.62
CA ASP A 143 -4.61 2.20 -2.85
C ASP A 143 -3.97 3.57 -2.62
#